data_a3c0a802e62475b0c06cd3ce3e1e8399
#
_entry.id   a3c0a802e62475b0c06cd3ce3e1e8399
#
_cell.length_a   1.000
_cell.length_b   1.000
_cell.length_c   1.000
_cell.angle_alpha   90.00
_cell.angle_beta   90.00
_cell.angle_gamma   90.00
#
_symmetry.space_group_name_H-M   'P 1'
#
loop_
_entity.id
_entity.type
_entity.pdbx_description
1 polymer ?
#
loop_
_entity_poly.entity_id
_entity_poly.type
_entity_poly.pdbx_seq_one_letter_code
_entity_poly.pdbx_strand_id
1 'polypeptide(L)'
;METKDGFLVINKDKGCTSHDCVKQIRKLLNTKKVGHTGTLDPEVIGTLPIAIGSATRFIQYLPQGKTYIGQIKLGIRTNTDDIQGEIISEKSWPKISNEKLDQYLNSFRGIIKQIPPKVSSVHVDGERAYKKFLRNENFELPARNVKIEELTLMKWDQINGVVEGNPRS
;
A
#
# COMPACT_ATOMS: atom_id res chain seq x y z
N MET A 1 24.98 13.92 25.30
CA MET A 1 24.62 13.48 23.94
C MET A 1 23.53 14.39 23.42
N GLU A 2 23.79 15.13 22.37
CA GLU A 2 22.74 15.93 21.71
C GLU A 2 21.66 15.00 21.21
N THR A 3 20.44 15.22 21.66
CA THR A 3 19.28 14.52 21.13
C THR A 3 19.00 15.05 19.73
N LYS A 4 19.26 14.23 18.72
CA LYS A 4 18.94 14.59 17.34
C LYS A 4 17.43 14.44 17.15
N ASP A 5 16.74 15.55 17.06
CA ASP A 5 15.30 15.61 16.78
C ASP A 5 15.08 16.04 15.33
N GLY A 6 14.15 15.41 14.62
CA GLY A 6 13.82 15.81 13.26
C GLY A 6 13.23 14.69 12.41
N PHE A 7 13.19 14.95 11.11
CA PHE A 7 12.72 13.96 10.12
C PHE A 7 13.89 13.54 9.23
N LEU A 8 13.94 12.24 8.95
CA LEU A 8 14.85 11.63 7.99
C LEU A 8 13.99 10.97 6.92
N VAL A 9 14.28 11.23 5.67
CA VAL A 9 13.62 10.57 4.54
C VAL A 9 14.53 9.48 4.01
N ILE A 10 14.04 8.25 3.97
CA ILE A 10 14.78 7.10 3.44
C ILE A 10 14.04 6.50 2.26
N ASN A 11 14.78 5.82 1.39
CA ASN A 11 14.23 4.90 0.42
C ASN A 11 14.16 3.50 1.06
N LYS A 12 12.93 3.00 1.29
CA LYS A 12 12.75 1.65 1.82
C LYS A 12 12.93 0.63 0.70
N ASP A 13 13.83 -0.30 0.89
CA ASP A 13 14.04 -1.40 -0.04
C ASP A 13 12.98 -2.50 0.07
N LYS A 14 12.87 -3.32 -0.98
CA LYS A 14 12.06 -4.53 -1.01
C LYS A 14 12.55 -5.55 0.03
N GLY A 15 11.62 -6.33 0.59
CA GLY A 15 11.92 -7.43 1.51
C GLY A 15 12.05 -7.03 2.98
N CYS A 16 11.94 -5.73 3.32
CA CYS A 16 11.92 -5.27 4.71
C CYS A 16 10.64 -4.53 5.05
N THR A 17 10.21 -4.62 6.30
CA THR A 17 9.06 -3.87 6.80
C THR A 17 9.44 -2.43 7.14
N SER A 18 8.45 -1.51 7.15
CA SER A 18 8.66 -0.14 7.66
C SER A 18 9.18 -0.13 9.10
N HIS A 19 8.80 -1.13 9.91
CA HIS A 19 9.30 -1.27 11.28
C HIS A 19 10.76 -1.72 11.35
N ASP A 20 11.24 -2.53 10.42
CA ASP A 20 12.66 -2.91 10.36
C ASP A 20 13.54 -1.72 10.05
N CYS A 21 13.09 -0.81 9.18
CA CYS A 21 13.76 0.47 8.96
C CYS A 21 13.86 1.28 10.26
N VAL A 22 12.76 1.35 11.03
CA VAL A 22 12.76 2.01 12.35
C VAL A 22 13.75 1.36 13.31
N LYS A 23 13.82 0.02 13.37
CA LYS A 23 14.78 -0.71 14.21
C LYS A 23 16.23 -0.38 13.84
N GLN A 24 16.54 -0.35 12.54
CA GLN A 24 17.89 -0.01 12.07
C GLN A 24 18.29 1.42 12.49
N ILE A 25 17.39 2.39 12.30
CA ILE A 25 17.65 3.78 12.66
C ILE A 25 17.79 3.95 14.19
N ARG A 26 16.98 3.24 14.97
CA ARG A 26 17.13 3.20 16.43
C ARG A 26 18.52 2.74 16.85
N LYS A 27 19.04 1.71 16.20
CA LYS A 27 20.39 1.18 16.46
C LYS A 27 21.48 2.17 16.04
N LEU A 28 21.35 2.75 14.83
CA LEU A 28 22.35 3.70 14.30
C LEU A 28 22.46 4.97 15.14
N LEU A 29 21.34 5.50 15.61
CA LEU A 29 21.28 6.75 16.36
C LEU A 29 21.28 6.54 17.89
N ASN A 30 21.33 5.29 18.35
CA ASN A 30 21.27 4.93 19.75
C ASN A 30 20.11 5.62 20.51
N THR A 31 18.90 5.59 19.90
CA THR A 31 17.69 6.19 20.48
C THR A 31 16.47 5.30 20.31
N LYS A 32 15.59 5.27 21.34
CA LYS A 32 14.34 4.53 21.27
C LYS A 32 13.22 5.31 20.58
N LYS A 33 13.30 6.64 20.55
CA LYS A 33 12.29 7.53 20.00
C LYS A 33 12.47 7.66 18.49
N VAL A 34 11.98 6.66 17.73
CA VAL A 34 11.95 6.66 16.27
C VAL A 34 10.64 6.03 15.80
N GLY A 35 9.98 6.66 14.85
CA GLY A 35 8.73 6.16 14.25
C GLY A 35 8.66 6.51 12.76
N HIS A 36 7.94 5.71 11.97
CA HIS A 36 7.66 6.03 10.57
C HIS A 36 6.32 6.76 10.41
N THR A 37 6.18 7.58 9.38
CA THR A 37 4.98 8.40 9.14
C THR A 37 3.86 7.65 8.40
N GLY A 38 4.14 6.46 7.87
CA GLY A 38 3.17 5.63 7.18
C GLY A 38 3.73 4.26 6.86
N THR A 39 2.89 3.24 6.84
CA THR A 39 3.30 1.88 6.51
C THR A 39 3.46 1.71 5.00
N LEU A 40 4.56 1.11 4.58
CA LEU A 40 4.74 0.51 3.26
C LEU A 40 4.86 -1.01 3.45
N ASP A 41 4.22 -1.75 2.57
CA ASP A 41 4.30 -3.21 2.59
C ASP A 41 5.73 -3.69 2.29
N PRO A 42 6.11 -4.91 2.72
CA PRO A 42 7.48 -5.40 2.53
C PRO A 42 7.94 -5.39 1.06
N GLU A 43 7.04 -5.70 0.14
CA GLU A 43 7.34 -5.76 -1.30
C GLU A 43 7.39 -4.39 -1.98
N VAL A 44 6.91 -3.34 -1.33
CA VAL A 44 6.90 -1.97 -1.86
C VAL A 44 8.24 -1.29 -1.60
N ILE A 45 8.81 -0.70 -2.65
CA ILE A 45 9.99 0.18 -2.58
C ILE A 45 9.50 1.62 -2.56
N GLY A 46 10.15 2.49 -1.82
CA GLY A 46 9.86 3.91 -1.93
C GLY A 46 10.14 4.75 -0.70
N THR A 47 9.74 5.99 -0.80
CA THR A 47 9.99 7.03 0.20
C THR A 47 9.27 6.72 1.51
N LEU A 48 10.04 6.60 2.58
CA LEU A 48 9.56 6.39 3.94
C LEU A 48 10.14 7.48 4.85
N PRO A 49 9.35 8.50 5.22
CA PRO A 49 9.78 9.48 6.20
C PRO A 49 9.79 8.87 7.61
N ILE A 50 10.86 9.12 8.34
CA ILE A 50 11.11 8.65 9.71
C ILE A 50 11.21 9.88 10.61
N ALA A 51 10.45 9.87 11.70
CA ALA A 51 10.55 10.87 12.75
C ALA A 51 11.47 10.37 13.87
N ILE A 52 12.34 11.25 14.37
CA ILE A 52 13.36 10.95 15.37
C ILE A 52 13.16 11.89 16.57
N GLY A 53 13.29 11.35 17.77
CA GLY A 53 13.21 12.10 19.01
C GLY A 53 11.84 12.74 19.23
N SER A 54 11.80 14.03 19.55
CA SER A 54 10.57 14.79 19.79
C SER A 54 9.70 14.92 18.55
N ALA A 55 10.28 14.81 17.34
CA ALA A 55 9.54 14.87 16.09
C ALA A 55 8.51 13.73 15.94
N THR A 56 8.64 12.62 16.67
CA THR A 56 7.65 11.54 16.67
C THR A 56 6.23 11.98 17.07
N ARG A 57 6.12 13.05 17.86
CA ARG A 57 4.82 13.62 18.27
C ARG A 57 4.08 14.30 17.13
N PHE A 58 4.80 14.71 16.09
CA PHE A 58 4.24 15.43 14.94
C PHE A 58 3.72 14.49 13.85
N ILE A 59 4.01 13.19 13.91
CA ILE A 59 3.55 12.21 12.91
C ILE A 59 2.03 12.30 12.67
N GLN A 60 1.25 12.47 13.74
CA GLN A 60 -0.21 12.55 13.66
C GLN A 60 -0.75 13.77 12.90
N TYR A 61 0.07 14.80 12.72
CA TYR A 61 -0.30 16.04 12.03
C TYR A 61 0.20 16.10 10.59
N LEU A 62 0.95 15.10 10.15
CA LEU A 62 1.47 15.07 8.78
C LEU A 62 0.37 14.65 7.79
N PRO A 63 0.45 15.15 6.56
CA PRO A 63 -0.44 14.70 5.49
C PRO A 63 -0.39 13.17 5.33
N GLN A 64 -1.55 12.55 5.18
CA GLN A 64 -1.67 11.09 5.04
C GLN A 64 -1.73 10.63 3.59
N GLY A 65 -1.78 11.56 2.63
CA GLY A 65 -1.84 11.25 1.20
C GLY A 65 -0.61 10.48 0.72
N LYS A 66 -0.82 9.53 -0.18
CA LYS A 66 0.24 8.71 -0.77
C LYS A 66 0.08 8.64 -2.28
N THR A 67 1.21 8.59 -2.96
CA THR A 67 1.27 8.35 -4.40
C THR A 67 2.04 7.06 -4.64
N TYR A 68 1.52 6.21 -5.50
CA TYR A 68 2.16 4.94 -5.88
C TYR A 68 2.37 4.88 -7.39
N ILE A 69 3.31 4.07 -7.81
CA ILE A 69 3.37 3.52 -9.17
C ILE A 69 3.13 2.03 -9.00
N GLY A 70 2.10 1.50 -9.61
CA GLY A 70 1.71 0.11 -9.47
C GLY A 70 1.34 -0.52 -10.80
N GLN A 71 1.42 -1.85 -10.83
CA GLN A 71 1.03 -2.65 -11.99
C GLN A 71 -0.13 -3.56 -11.63
N ILE A 72 -1.09 -3.68 -12.53
CA ILE A 72 -2.23 -4.57 -12.42
C ILE A 72 -2.14 -5.57 -13.58
N LYS A 73 -2.14 -6.86 -13.27
CA LYS A 73 -2.22 -7.95 -14.23
C LYS A 73 -3.69 -8.28 -14.47
N LEU A 74 -4.17 -8.04 -15.69
CA LEU A 74 -5.54 -8.40 -16.06
C LEU A 74 -5.68 -9.92 -16.24
N GLY A 75 -6.89 -10.40 -16.03
CA GLY A 75 -7.24 -11.80 -16.23
C GLY A 75 -6.85 -12.73 -15.07
N ILE A 76 -6.09 -12.27 -14.08
CA ILE A 76 -5.68 -13.06 -12.93
C ILE A 76 -6.29 -12.48 -11.66
N ARG A 77 -6.85 -13.33 -10.82
CA ARG A 77 -7.28 -13.00 -9.48
C ARG A 77 -6.63 -13.94 -8.48
N THR A 78 -6.11 -13.40 -7.39
CA THR A 78 -5.51 -14.16 -6.29
C THR A 78 -6.36 -14.05 -5.02
N ASN A 79 -6.11 -14.93 -4.07
CA ASN A 79 -6.80 -14.93 -2.77
C ASN A 79 -6.39 -13.75 -1.85
N THR A 80 -5.27 -13.07 -2.18
CA THR A 80 -4.76 -11.91 -1.42
C THR A 80 -4.92 -10.58 -2.16
N ASP A 81 -5.43 -10.59 -3.41
CA ASP A 81 -5.50 -9.46 -4.33
C ASP A 81 -4.11 -8.84 -4.63
N ASP A 82 -3.03 -9.60 -4.44
CA ASP A 82 -1.67 -9.23 -4.80
C ASP A 82 -0.93 -10.38 -5.54
N ILE A 83 0.24 -10.09 -6.05
CA ILE A 83 1.05 -11.02 -6.87
C ILE A 83 1.57 -12.24 -6.08
N GLN A 84 1.58 -12.22 -4.74
CA GLN A 84 2.08 -13.31 -3.91
C GLN A 84 0.99 -14.33 -3.55
N GLY A 85 -0.28 -13.99 -3.77
CA GLY A 85 -1.40 -14.87 -3.49
C GLY A 85 -1.51 -16.04 -4.47
N GLU A 86 -2.20 -17.07 -4.02
CA GLU A 86 -2.58 -18.20 -4.88
C GLU A 86 -3.61 -17.75 -5.92
N ILE A 87 -3.43 -18.19 -7.16
CA ILE A 87 -4.38 -17.88 -8.24
C ILE A 87 -5.68 -18.65 -7.99
N ILE A 88 -6.78 -17.92 -7.82
CA ILE A 88 -8.13 -18.47 -7.63
C ILE A 88 -9.00 -18.36 -8.86
N SER A 89 -8.60 -17.53 -9.84
CA SER A 89 -9.31 -17.41 -11.12
C SER A 89 -8.36 -16.88 -12.19
N GLU A 90 -8.45 -17.44 -13.37
CA GLU A 90 -7.75 -17.00 -14.56
C GLU A 90 -8.71 -16.88 -15.73
N LYS A 91 -8.67 -15.78 -16.46
CA LYS A 91 -9.49 -15.49 -17.64
C LYS A 91 -8.69 -14.72 -18.67
N SER A 92 -9.01 -14.94 -19.94
CA SER A 92 -8.47 -14.08 -21.00
C SER A 92 -9.05 -12.67 -20.91
N TRP A 93 -8.26 -11.67 -21.31
CA TRP A 93 -8.70 -10.28 -21.42
C TRP A 93 -8.95 -9.91 -22.89
N PRO A 94 -9.95 -9.06 -23.17
CA PRO A 94 -10.22 -8.60 -24.52
C PRO A 94 -9.13 -7.62 -25.01
N LYS A 95 -9.10 -7.37 -26.33
CA LYS A 95 -8.35 -6.23 -26.85
C LYS A 95 -8.99 -4.94 -26.39
N ILE A 96 -8.22 -4.09 -25.71
CA ILE A 96 -8.69 -2.83 -25.12
C ILE A 96 -7.76 -1.71 -25.59
N SER A 97 -8.33 -0.62 -26.16
CA SER A 97 -7.53 0.57 -26.45
C SER A 97 -7.19 1.35 -25.17
N ASN A 98 -6.16 2.21 -25.24
CA ASN A 98 -5.77 3.06 -24.11
C ASN A 98 -6.92 3.96 -23.65
N GLU A 99 -7.68 4.53 -24.59
CA GLU A 99 -8.83 5.40 -24.30
C GLU A 99 -9.92 4.63 -23.56
N LYS A 100 -10.20 3.40 -24.00
CA LYS A 100 -11.19 2.55 -23.34
C LYS A 100 -10.75 2.12 -21.94
N LEU A 101 -9.46 1.82 -21.79
CA LEU A 101 -8.90 1.48 -20.49
C LEU A 101 -8.97 2.67 -19.53
N ASP A 102 -8.60 3.88 -19.98
CA ASP A 102 -8.72 5.09 -19.15
C ASP A 102 -10.18 5.39 -18.73
N GLN A 103 -11.14 5.13 -19.62
CA GLN A 103 -12.57 5.21 -19.28
C GLN A 103 -12.94 4.26 -18.13
N TYR A 104 -12.40 3.03 -18.10
CA TYR A 104 -12.61 2.13 -16.96
C TYR A 104 -11.94 2.65 -15.69
N LEU A 105 -10.73 3.19 -15.79
CA LEU A 105 -10.03 3.79 -14.65
C LEU A 105 -10.78 4.98 -14.05
N ASN A 106 -11.60 5.68 -14.82
CA ASN A 106 -12.44 6.78 -14.32
C ASN A 106 -13.37 6.36 -13.18
N SER A 107 -13.87 5.11 -13.19
CA SER A 107 -14.74 4.59 -12.12
C SER A 107 -14.02 4.43 -10.77
N PHE A 108 -12.70 4.48 -10.78
CA PHE A 108 -11.87 4.38 -9.57
C PHE A 108 -11.36 5.75 -9.08
N ARG A 109 -11.70 6.86 -9.79
CA ARG A 109 -11.34 8.23 -9.37
C ARG A 109 -12.41 8.80 -8.45
N GLY A 110 -12.00 9.67 -7.53
CA GLY A 110 -12.89 10.28 -6.56
C GLY A 110 -13.12 9.41 -5.31
N ILE A 111 -14.30 9.50 -4.72
CA ILE A 111 -14.66 8.71 -3.54
C ILE A 111 -15.29 7.39 -3.99
N ILE A 112 -14.62 6.30 -3.68
CA ILE A 112 -15.08 4.95 -3.99
C ILE A 112 -15.31 4.13 -2.73
N LYS A 113 -16.19 3.14 -2.81
CA LYS A 113 -16.36 2.12 -1.76
C LYS A 113 -15.40 0.97 -2.04
N GLN A 114 -14.46 0.75 -1.13
CA GLN A 114 -13.51 -0.35 -1.18
C GLN A 114 -13.80 -1.35 -0.06
N ILE A 115 -13.96 -2.62 -0.40
CA ILE A 115 -13.88 -3.72 0.57
C ILE A 115 -12.38 -4.07 0.68
N PRO A 116 -11.74 -3.89 1.85
CA PRO A 116 -10.33 -4.25 1.99
C PRO A 116 -10.09 -5.74 1.75
N PRO A 117 -8.90 -6.15 1.25
CA PRO A 117 -8.57 -7.56 1.16
C PRO A 117 -8.51 -8.20 2.56
N LYS A 118 -8.84 -9.49 2.65
CA LYS A 118 -8.82 -10.22 3.94
C LYS A 118 -7.42 -10.26 4.56
N VAL A 119 -6.38 -10.17 3.75
CA VAL A 119 -4.96 -10.07 4.17
C VAL A 119 -4.57 -8.62 4.45
N SER A 120 -5.37 -7.90 5.20
CA SER A 120 -5.07 -6.50 5.54
C SER A 120 -4.82 -6.32 7.03
N SER A 121 -4.25 -5.15 7.39
CA SER A 121 -4.08 -4.76 8.79
C SER A 121 -5.31 -4.09 9.41
N VAL A 122 -6.46 -4.11 8.73
CA VAL A 122 -7.73 -3.64 9.28
C VAL A 122 -8.13 -4.49 10.49
N HIS A 123 -8.74 -3.87 11.49
CA HIS A 123 -9.24 -4.58 12.67
C HIS A 123 -10.68 -5.06 12.44
N VAL A 124 -10.92 -6.31 12.83
CA VAL A 124 -12.25 -6.95 12.87
C VAL A 124 -12.40 -7.58 14.25
N ASP A 125 -13.41 -7.16 15.00
CA ASP A 125 -13.66 -7.63 16.36
C ASP A 125 -12.45 -7.51 17.30
N GLY A 126 -11.70 -6.41 17.18
CA GLY A 126 -10.52 -6.13 18.01
C GLY A 126 -9.22 -6.82 17.55
N GLU A 127 -9.26 -7.65 16.52
CA GLU A 127 -8.09 -8.32 15.97
C GLU A 127 -7.82 -7.91 14.52
N ARG A 128 -6.56 -8.00 14.08
CA ARG A 128 -6.19 -7.70 12.68
C ARG A 128 -6.68 -8.78 11.72
N ALA A 129 -7.30 -8.37 10.62
CA ALA A 129 -7.91 -9.26 9.62
C ALA A 129 -6.93 -10.32 9.09
N TYR A 130 -5.66 -9.97 8.82
CA TYR A 130 -4.66 -10.92 8.35
C TYR A 130 -4.42 -12.10 9.31
N LYS A 131 -4.58 -11.91 10.65
CA LYS A 131 -4.44 -12.99 11.63
C LYS A 131 -5.59 -13.99 11.55
N LYS A 132 -6.82 -13.49 11.40
CA LYS A 132 -8.01 -14.32 11.16
C LYS A 132 -7.88 -15.08 9.84
N PHE A 133 -7.39 -14.42 8.77
CA PHE A 133 -7.13 -15.05 7.48
C PHE A 133 -6.14 -16.22 7.60
N LEU A 134 -5.02 -16.05 8.29
CA LEU A 134 -4.01 -17.11 8.51
C LEU A 134 -4.55 -18.33 9.27
N ARG A 135 -5.61 -18.14 10.07
CA ARG A 135 -6.31 -19.24 10.78
C ARG A 135 -7.47 -19.81 9.99
N ASN A 136 -7.65 -19.40 8.72
CA ASN A 136 -8.77 -19.78 7.87
C ASN A 136 -10.15 -19.49 8.49
N GLU A 137 -10.26 -18.47 9.33
CA GLU A 137 -11.54 -18.04 9.89
C GLU A 137 -12.39 -17.36 8.81
N ASN A 138 -13.71 -17.63 8.85
CA ASN A 138 -14.64 -16.92 7.97
C ASN A 138 -15.04 -15.59 8.63
N PHE A 139 -14.77 -14.48 7.94
CA PHE A 139 -15.15 -13.13 8.36
C PHE A 139 -15.35 -12.23 7.15
N GLU A 140 -16.13 -11.19 7.33
CA GLU A 140 -16.37 -10.16 6.33
C GLU A 140 -15.76 -8.84 6.78
N LEU A 141 -15.30 -8.06 5.80
CA LEU A 141 -14.77 -6.72 6.03
C LEU A 141 -15.78 -5.70 5.52
N PRO A 142 -16.15 -4.71 6.33
CA PRO A 142 -17.04 -3.64 5.89
C PRO A 142 -16.37 -2.81 4.79
N ALA A 143 -17.17 -2.41 3.80
CA ALA A 143 -16.71 -1.45 2.81
C ALA A 143 -16.39 -0.10 3.48
N ARG A 144 -15.29 0.51 3.06
CA ARG A 144 -14.88 1.85 3.51
C ARG A 144 -14.80 2.82 2.33
N ASN A 145 -15.02 4.09 2.58
CA ASN A 145 -14.76 5.11 1.59
C ASN A 145 -13.25 5.33 1.46
N VAL A 146 -12.76 5.30 0.23
CA VAL A 146 -11.40 5.65 -0.14
C VAL A 146 -11.47 6.75 -1.18
N LYS A 147 -10.68 7.81 -0.99
CA LYS A 147 -10.56 8.89 -1.96
C LYS A 147 -9.32 8.65 -2.82
N ILE A 148 -9.50 8.56 -4.12
CA ILE A 148 -8.42 8.54 -5.11
C ILE A 148 -8.47 9.88 -5.84
N GLU A 149 -7.55 10.77 -5.52
CA GLU A 149 -7.52 12.13 -6.06
C GLU A 149 -7.13 12.12 -7.54
N GLU A 150 -6.18 11.28 -7.88
CA GLU A 150 -5.68 11.13 -9.23
C GLU A 150 -5.36 9.66 -9.50
N LEU A 151 -5.63 9.21 -10.71
CA LEU A 151 -5.23 7.90 -11.23
C LEU A 151 -4.90 8.06 -12.70
N THR A 152 -3.63 8.00 -13.03
CA THR A 152 -3.12 8.19 -14.39
C THR A 152 -2.69 6.85 -14.97
N LEU A 153 -3.16 6.55 -16.19
CA LEU A 153 -2.65 5.43 -16.98
C LEU A 153 -1.26 5.80 -17.52
N MET A 154 -0.23 5.11 -17.05
CA MET A 154 1.14 5.34 -17.50
C MET A 154 1.50 4.47 -18.69
N LYS A 155 1.13 3.19 -18.63
CA LYS A 155 1.45 2.22 -19.69
C LYS A 155 0.40 1.12 -19.75
N TRP A 156 0.08 0.68 -20.96
CA TRP A 156 -0.72 -0.50 -21.22
C TRP A 156 0.02 -1.50 -22.10
N ASP A 157 0.29 -2.68 -21.58
CA ASP A 157 0.86 -3.80 -22.33
C ASP A 157 -0.27 -4.79 -22.67
N GLN A 158 -0.85 -4.61 -23.87
CA GLN A 158 -1.94 -5.45 -24.36
C GLN A 158 -1.55 -6.93 -24.50
N ILE A 159 -0.30 -7.21 -24.83
CA ILE A 159 0.20 -8.58 -25.07
C ILE A 159 0.24 -9.33 -23.77
N ASN A 160 0.81 -8.71 -22.75
CA ASN A 160 0.95 -9.32 -21.43
C ASN A 160 -0.21 -9.02 -20.48
N GLY A 161 -1.16 -8.17 -20.87
CA GLY A 161 -2.29 -7.77 -20.04
C GLY A 161 -1.88 -7.01 -18.79
N VAL A 162 -0.86 -6.14 -18.88
CA VAL A 162 -0.34 -5.38 -17.75
C VAL A 162 -0.68 -3.91 -17.88
N VAL A 163 -1.40 -3.38 -16.90
CA VAL A 163 -1.70 -1.94 -16.75
C VAL A 163 -0.77 -1.36 -15.71
N GLU A 164 -0.02 -0.31 -16.07
CA GLU A 164 0.75 0.47 -15.12
C GLU A 164 0.09 1.82 -14.90
N GLY A 165 -0.15 2.16 -13.66
CA GLY A 165 -0.83 3.38 -13.29
C GLY A 165 -0.23 4.03 -12.04
N ASN A 166 -0.56 5.31 -11.87
CA ASN A 166 -0.11 6.15 -10.76
C ASN A 166 -1.33 6.68 -9.99
N PRO A 167 -1.83 5.95 -8.98
CA PRO A 167 -2.87 6.46 -8.08
C PRO A 167 -2.28 7.37 -7.00
N ARG A 168 -3.02 8.45 -6.70
CA ARG A 168 -2.77 9.37 -5.59
C ARG A 168 -4.01 9.44 -4.70
N SER A 169 -3.85 9.28 -3.42
CA SER A 169 -4.91 9.34 -2.40
C SER A 169 -4.57 10.30 -1.28
#